data_2d612023ecc8655d36e4e1efd9cf40ed
#
_entry.id   2d612023ecc8655d36e4e1efd9cf40ed
#
_cell.length_a   1.000
_cell.length_b   1.000
_cell.length_c   1.000
_cell.angle_alpha   90.00
_cell.angle_beta   90.00
_cell.angle_gamma   90.00
#
_symmetry.space_group_name_H-M   'P 1'
#
loop_
_entity.id
_entity.type
_entity.pdbx_description
1 polymer ?
#
loop_
_entity_poly.entity_id
_entity_poly.type
_entity_poly.pdbx_seq_one_letter_code
_entity_poly.pdbx_strand_id
1 'polypeptide(L)'
;MSPRTTKQFEVIRQERRSEILDAALHVFAEEGYHSASVSRIAKKANVSKGLMYNYFDSKEAVLRTLMYDLFDYAMDLMKIQPDEIITDQRFAEIIELSIHIPLKEPQRWKLYMSFVFQKDVTEMLMAQMADKMLPYMNAMSVYFKSKGYEDPMAMMRIFTAVLDGIQMHCLLDPENFPAEKAKEYLIQQFAKS
;
A
#
# COMPACT_ATOMS: atom_id res chain seq x y z
N MET A 1 15.08 -19.64 -35.91
CA MET A 1 14.45 -18.77 -34.86
C MET A 1 15.32 -17.54 -34.74
N SER A 2 14.76 -16.34 -34.96
CA SER A 2 15.50 -15.11 -34.76
C SER A 2 15.83 -14.93 -33.26
N PRO A 3 17.04 -14.46 -32.90
CA PRO A 3 17.37 -14.20 -31.51
C PRO A 3 16.43 -13.12 -30.96
N ARG A 4 16.00 -13.31 -29.70
CA ARG A 4 15.15 -12.34 -29.00
C ARG A 4 15.87 -10.99 -28.86
N THR A 5 15.13 -9.91 -29.06
CA THR A 5 15.67 -8.55 -28.87
C THR A 5 15.84 -8.24 -27.39
N THR A 6 16.72 -7.29 -27.05
CA THR A 6 16.92 -6.80 -25.66
C THR A 6 15.59 -6.39 -25.02
N LYS A 7 14.71 -5.73 -25.78
CA LYS A 7 13.37 -5.33 -25.33
C LYS A 7 12.47 -6.53 -24.96
N GLN A 8 12.52 -7.60 -25.77
CA GLN A 8 11.78 -8.84 -25.45
C GLN A 8 12.31 -9.53 -24.20
N PHE A 9 13.63 -9.52 -23.97
CA PHE A 9 14.21 -10.06 -22.75
C PHE A 9 13.78 -9.28 -21.52
N GLU A 10 13.70 -7.95 -21.61
CA GLU A 10 13.26 -7.08 -20.50
C GLU A 10 11.79 -7.34 -20.15
N VAL A 11 10.91 -7.45 -21.14
CA VAL A 11 9.48 -7.78 -20.90
C VAL A 11 9.36 -9.12 -20.18
N ILE A 12 10.02 -10.18 -20.68
CA ILE A 12 9.99 -11.51 -20.04
C ILE A 12 10.53 -11.45 -18.61
N ARG A 13 11.56 -10.63 -18.36
CA ARG A 13 12.13 -10.45 -17.02
C ARG A 13 11.13 -9.80 -16.08
N GLN A 14 10.43 -8.77 -16.53
CA GLN A 14 9.40 -8.08 -15.72
C GLN A 14 8.19 -8.99 -15.45
N GLU A 15 7.71 -9.73 -16.46
CA GLU A 15 6.65 -10.73 -16.28
C GLU A 15 7.04 -11.77 -15.23
N ARG A 16 8.26 -12.31 -15.31
CA ARG A 16 8.75 -13.30 -14.33
C ARG A 16 8.90 -12.71 -12.93
N ARG A 17 9.34 -11.46 -12.84
CA ARG A 17 9.43 -10.74 -11.57
C ARG A 17 8.04 -10.59 -10.93
N SER A 18 7.02 -10.22 -11.72
CA SER A 18 5.64 -10.11 -11.26
C SER A 18 5.09 -11.45 -10.77
N GLU A 19 5.30 -12.55 -11.52
CA GLU A 19 4.88 -13.89 -11.11
C GLU A 19 5.48 -14.31 -9.75
N ILE A 20 6.75 -13.96 -9.49
CA ILE A 20 7.41 -14.24 -8.21
C ILE A 20 6.77 -13.41 -7.09
N LEU A 21 6.46 -12.14 -7.33
CA LEU A 21 5.81 -11.25 -6.35
C LEU A 21 4.39 -11.73 -6.02
N ASP A 22 3.61 -12.12 -7.01
CA ASP A 22 2.26 -12.67 -6.82
C ASP A 22 2.31 -13.97 -6.00
N ALA A 23 3.24 -14.87 -6.32
CA ALA A 23 3.45 -16.09 -5.54
C ALA A 23 3.86 -15.78 -4.10
N ALA A 24 4.73 -14.78 -3.88
CA ALA A 24 5.17 -14.36 -2.57
C ALA A 24 4.02 -13.75 -1.75
N LEU A 25 3.19 -12.91 -2.37
CA LEU A 25 2.00 -12.35 -1.76
C LEU A 25 1.09 -13.45 -1.19
N HIS A 26 0.81 -14.46 -2.00
CA HIS A 26 0.00 -15.62 -1.57
C HIS A 26 0.67 -16.38 -0.42
N VAL A 27 1.96 -16.70 -0.51
CA VAL A 27 2.69 -17.43 0.54
C VAL A 27 2.73 -16.64 1.84
N PHE A 28 2.98 -15.35 1.78
CA PHE A 28 2.97 -14.48 2.96
C PHE A 28 1.58 -14.34 3.60
N ALA A 29 0.52 -14.26 2.77
CA ALA A 29 -0.85 -14.17 3.26
C ALA A 29 -1.35 -15.48 3.89
N GLU A 30 -0.93 -16.64 3.36
CA GLU A 30 -1.35 -17.97 3.83
C GLU A 30 -0.54 -18.44 5.05
N GLU A 31 0.78 -18.28 5.02
CA GLU A 31 1.71 -18.88 6.00
C GLU A 31 2.25 -17.86 7.01
N GLY A 32 2.04 -16.56 6.77
CA GLY A 32 2.69 -15.46 7.48
C GLY A 32 4.14 -15.26 7.02
N TYR A 33 4.64 -14.03 7.18
CA TYR A 33 5.99 -13.66 6.71
C TYR A 33 7.09 -14.49 7.37
N HIS A 34 7.04 -14.66 8.70
CA HIS A 34 8.14 -15.33 9.42
C HIS A 34 8.28 -16.80 9.02
N SER A 35 7.15 -17.49 8.83
CA SER A 35 7.13 -18.92 8.45
C SER A 35 7.44 -19.16 6.98
N ALA A 36 7.19 -18.17 6.13
CA ALA A 36 7.44 -18.25 4.70
C ALA A 36 8.94 -18.36 4.39
N SER A 37 9.26 -19.14 3.36
CA SER A 37 10.64 -19.33 2.89
C SER A 37 10.79 -19.02 1.39
N VAL A 38 11.99 -18.60 1.00
CA VAL A 38 12.36 -18.41 -0.42
C VAL A 38 12.07 -19.66 -1.25
N SER A 39 12.31 -20.85 -0.70
CA SER A 39 12.03 -22.12 -1.39
C SER A 39 10.53 -22.33 -1.61
N ARG A 40 9.69 -21.92 -0.66
CA ARG A 40 8.24 -22.02 -0.77
C ARG A 40 7.70 -21.08 -1.83
N ILE A 41 8.19 -19.84 -1.84
CA ILE A 41 7.84 -18.83 -2.87
C ILE A 41 8.27 -19.33 -4.25
N ALA A 42 9.51 -19.78 -4.42
CA ALA A 42 10.01 -20.31 -5.70
C ALA A 42 9.16 -21.48 -6.22
N LYS A 43 8.78 -22.41 -5.32
CA LYS A 43 7.87 -23.51 -5.69
C LYS A 43 6.50 -23.01 -6.13
N LYS A 44 5.92 -22.04 -5.43
CA LYS A 44 4.62 -21.45 -5.78
C LYS A 44 4.67 -20.70 -7.12
N ALA A 45 5.77 -20.00 -7.39
CA ALA A 45 6.04 -19.27 -8.65
C ALA A 45 6.46 -20.20 -9.81
N ASN A 46 6.58 -21.49 -9.56
CA ASN A 46 7.08 -22.46 -10.54
C ASN A 46 8.46 -22.09 -11.13
N VAL A 47 9.37 -21.63 -10.27
CA VAL A 47 10.76 -21.30 -10.61
C VAL A 47 11.74 -22.06 -9.72
N SER A 48 13.00 -22.20 -10.18
CA SER A 48 14.05 -22.72 -9.32
C SER A 48 14.42 -21.70 -8.23
N LYS A 49 14.89 -22.19 -7.08
CA LYS A 49 15.40 -21.32 -6.00
C LYS A 49 16.57 -20.43 -6.50
N GLY A 50 17.45 -20.97 -7.35
CA GLY A 50 18.53 -20.20 -7.95
C GLY A 50 18.02 -19.10 -8.88
N LEU A 51 16.98 -19.37 -9.68
CA LEU A 51 16.37 -18.33 -10.53
C LEU A 51 15.74 -17.23 -9.68
N MET A 52 15.09 -17.56 -8.57
CA MET A 52 14.52 -16.56 -7.67
C MET A 52 15.60 -15.58 -7.14
N TYR A 53 16.79 -16.08 -6.78
CA TYR A 53 17.88 -15.22 -6.33
C TYR A 53 18.44 -14.30 -7.42
N ASN A 54 18.17 -14.54 -8.70
CA ASN A 54 18.50 -13.60 -9.78
C ASN A 54 17.58 -12.37 -9.83
N TYR A 55 16.45 -12.42 -9.10
CA TYR A 55 15.46 -11.32 -9.02
C TYR A 55 15.44 -10.65 -7.65
N PHE A 56 15.64 -11.40 -6.57
CA PHE A 56 15.53 -10.92 -5.21
C PHE A 56 16.60 -11.55 -4.32
N ASP A 57 17.43 -10.74 -3.70
CA ASP A 57 18.54 -11.19 -2.87
C ASP A 57 18.11 -11.87 -1.57
N SER A 58 16.88 -11.56 -1.09
CA SER A 58 16.36 -12.10 0.17
C SER A 58 14.83 -12.10 0.22
N LYS A 59 14.25 -12.75 1.22
CA LYS A 59 12.83 -12.71 1.54
C LYS A 59 12.38 -11.29 1.90
N GLU A 60 13.24 -10.53 2.59
CA GLU A 60 13.02 -9.14 2.93
C GLU A 60 12.95 -8.26 1.68
N ALA A 61 13.80 -8.51 0.67
CA ALA A 61 13.77 -7.77 -0.60
C ALA A 61 12.45 -8.01 -1.35
N VAL A 62 11.91 -9.22 -1.31
CA VAL A 62 10.59 -9.54 -1.87
C VAL A 62 9.49 -8.78 -1.15
N LEU A 63 9.46 -8.85 0.19
CA LEU A 63 8.47 -8.15 1.01
C LEU A 63 8.51 -6.65 0.75
N ARG A 64 9.69 -6.07 0.81
CA ARG A 64 9.92 -4.65 0.55
C ARG A 64 9.35 -4.23 -0.80
N THR A 65 9.62 -5.00 -1.85
CA THR A 65 9.07 -4.72 -3.18
C THR A 65 7.54 -4.75 -3.18
N LEU A 66 6.93 -5.78 -2.58
CA LEU A 66 5.47 -5.86 -2.49
C LEU A 66 4.84 -4.65 -1.77
N MET A 67 5.48 -4.19 -0.69
CA MET A 67 5.00 -3.02 0.05
C MET A 67 5.19 -1.73 -0.72
N TYR A 68 6.31 -1.58 -1.44
CA TYR A 68 6.54 -0.44 -2.32
C TYR A 68 5.51 -0.41 -3.45
N ASP A 69 5.28 -1.54 -4.13
CA ASP A 69 4.34 -1.62 -5.24
C ASP A 69 2.90 -1.27 -4.77
N LEU A 70 2.52 -1.70 -3.56
CA LEU A 70 1.23 -1.35 -2.97
C LEU A 70 1.13 0.15 -2.65
N PHE A 71 2.18 0.71 -2.04
CA PHE A 71 2.21 2.13 -1.71
C PHE A 71 2.21 3.00 -2.96
N ASP A 72 3.04 2.67 -3.95
CA ASP A 72 3.09 3.37 -5.23
C ASP A 72 1.72 3.32 -5.93
N TYR A 73 1.07 2.17 -5.95
CA TYR A 73 -0.29 2.03 -6.47
C TYR A 73 -1.29 2.96 -5.74
N ALA A 74 -1.24 3.00 -4.41
CA ALA A 74 -2.11 3.87 -3.62
C ALA A 74 -1.82 5.35 -3.91
N MET A 75 -0.55 5.76 -3.97
CA MET A 75 -0.15 7.14 -4.27
C MET A 75 -0.51 7.53 -5.69
N ASP A 76 -0.32 6.65 -6.67
CA ASP A 76 -0.70 6.87 -8.07
C ASP A 76 -2.21 7.05 -8.23
N LEU A 77 -3.02 6.32 -7.46
CA LEU A 77 -4.47 6.52 -7.46
C LEU A 77 -4.87 7.85 -6.81
N MET A 78 -4.24 8.20 -5.71
CA MET A 78 -4.49 9.48 -5.03
C MET A 78 -4.02 10.68 -5.83
N LYS A 79 -2.97 10.53 -6.67
CA LYS A 79 -2.41 11.57 -7.55
C LYS A 79 -2.11 12.89 -6.84
N ILE A 80 -1.69 12.84 -5.58
CA ILE A 80 -1.35 14.04 -4.82
C ILE A 80 -0.02 14.57 -5.31
N GLN A 81 -0.02 15.83 -5.78
CA GLN A 81 1.20 16.48 -6.22
C GLN A 81 1.95 17.12 -5.03
N PRO A 82 3.28 17.27 -5.10
CA PRO A 82 4.09 17.79 -3.99
C PRO A 82 3.64 19.14 -3.43
N ASP A 83 3.13 20.03 -4.30
CA ASP A 83 2.70 21.39 -3.93
C ASP A 83 1.19 21.60 -4.09
N GLU A 84 0.41 20.50 -4.08
CA GLU A 84 -1.03 20.56 -4.24
C GLU A 84 -1.69 21.23 -3.04
N ILE A 85 -2.52 22.26 -3.34
CA ILE A 85 -3.44 22.83 -2.34
C ILE A 85 -4.71 21.99 -2.35
N ILE A 86 -4.88 21.18 -1.32
CA ILE A 86 -6.04 20.32 -1.17
C ILE A 86 -7.26 21.16 -0.83
N THR A 87 -8.29 21.12 -1.70
CA THR A 87 -9.61 21.69 -1.44
C THR A 87 -10.50 20.68 -0.72
N ASP A 88 -11.65 21.10 -0.19
CA ASP A 88 -12.61 20.20 0.45
C ASP A 88 -13.11 19.11 -0.51
N GLN A 89 -13.36 19.46 -1.75
CA GLN A 89 -13.74 18.49 -2.77
C GLN A 89 -12.62 17.48 -3.01
N ARG A 90 -11.39 17.94 -3.12
CA ARG A 90 -10.22 17.07 -3.32
C ARG A 90 -9.97 16.17 -2.12
N PHE A 91 -10.18 16.68 -0.92
CA PHE A 91 -10.07 15.89 0.30
C PHE A 91 -11.15 14.80 0.38
N ALA A 92 -12.38 15.10 -0.03
CA ALA A 92 -13.43 14.11 -0.15
C ALA A 92 -13.10 12.99 -1.16
N GLU A 93 -12.48 13.33 -2.31
CA GLU A 93 -11.98 12.34 -3.27
C GLU A 93 -10.88 11.46 -2.67
N ILE A 94 -9.96 12.04 -1.88
CA ILE A 94 -8.92 11.29 -1.17
C ILE A 94 -9.53 10.29 -0.16
N ILE A 95 -10.54 10.72 0.60
CA ILE A 95 -11.28 9.82 1.51
C ILE A 95 -11.91 8.67 0.73
N GLU A 96 -12.59 8.96 -0.36
CA GLU A 96 -13.25 7.95 -1.19
C GLU A 96 -12.24 6.92 -1.72
N LEU A 97 -11.15 7.39 -2.32
CA LEU A 97 -10.08 6.52 -2.82
C LEU A 97 -9.48 5.68 -1.70
N SER A 98 -9.20 6.28 -0.54
CA SER A 98 -8.61 5.58 0.61
C SER A 98 -9.47 4.43 1.11
N ILE A 99 -10.79 4.55 1.07
CA ILE A 99 -11.72 3.48 1.48
C ILE A 99 -11.83 2.40 0.40
N HIS A 100 -11.80 2.77 -0.89
CA HIS A 100 -11.99 1.81 -1.98
C HIS A 100 -10.75 1.04 -2.40
N ILE A 101 -9.54 1.59 -2.18
CA ILE A 101 -8.28 0.91 -2.53
C ILE A 101 -8.17 -0.48 -1.86
N PRO A 102 -8.39 -0.63 -0.54
CA PRO A 102 -8.35 -1.92 0.13
C PRO A 102 -9.34 -2.94 -0.43
N LEU A 103 -10.50 -2.48 -0.90
CA LEU A 103 -11.53 -3.34 -1.47
C LEU A 103 -11.16 -3.85 -2.87
N LYS A 104 -10.35 -3.10 -3.63
CA LYS A 104 -9.86 -3.51 -4.95
C LYS A 104 -8.70 -4.50 -4.88
N GLU A 105 -7.83 -4.34 -3.88
CA GLU A 105 -6.62 -5.16 -3.69
C GLU A 105 -6.60 -5.82 -2.29
N PRO A 106 -7.65 -6.61 -1.91
CA PRO A 106 -7.83 -7.04 -0.53
C PRO A 106 -6.70 -7.92 -0.01
N GLN A 107 -6.08 -8.76 -0.86
CA GLN A 107 -4.97 -9.63 -0.44
C GLN A 107 -3.72 -8.81 -0.11
N ARG A 108 -3.39 -7.82 -0.92
CA ARG A 108 -2.26 -6.92 -0.70
C ARG A 108 -2.47 -6.08 0.56
N TRP A 109 -3.70 -5.60 0.76
CA TRP A 109 -4.03 -4.78 1.93
C TRP A 109 -4.06 -5.61 3.23
N LYS A 110 -4.57 -6.84 3.19
CA LYS A 110 -4.48 -7.78 4.32
C LYS A 110 -3.02 -8.07 4.70
N LEU A 111 -2.17 -8.25 3.70
CA LEU A 111 -0.73 -8.40 3.94
C LEU A 111 -0.14 -7.16 4.62
N TYR A 112 -0.41 -5.96 4.10
CA TYR A 112 0.01 -4.70 4.71
C TYR A 112 -0.42 -4.63 6.18
N MET A 113 -1.70 -4.84 6.47
CA MET A 113 -2.25 -4.83 7.84
C MET A 113 -1.57 -5.87 8.75
N SER A 114 -1.15 -7.01 8.21
CA SER A 114 -0.44 -8.03 9.01
C SER A 114 0.94 -7.57 9.48
N PHE A 115 1.51 -6.55 8.86
CA PHE A 115 2.83 -6.01 9.18
C PHE A 115 2.80 -4.75 10.06
N VAL A 116 1.68 -4.05 10.14
CA VAL A 116 1.55 -2.80 10.93
C VAL A 116 1.98 -3.00 12.39
N PHE A 117 1.76 -4.18 12.96
CA PHE A 117 2.13 -4.53 14.34
C PHE A 117 3.51 -5.19 14.48
N GLN A 118 4.25 -5.38 13.39
CA GLN A 118 5.60 -5.96 13.42
C GLN A 118 6.61 -4.80 13.34
N LYS A 119 7.12 -4.42 14.51
CA LYS A 119 7.95 -3.22 14.69
C LYS A 119 9.15 -3.16 13.75
N ASP A 120 9.88 -4.26 13.61
CA ASP A 120 11.06 -4.38 12.73
C ASP A 120 10.71 -4.15 11.25
N VAL A 121 9.60 -4.72 10.80
CA VAL A 121 9.10 -4.55 9.44
C VAL A 121 8.61 -3.12 9.22
N THR A 122 7.86 -2.58 10.18
CA THR A 122 7.32 -1.22 10.09
C THR A 122 8.43 -0.16 10.07
N GLU A 123 9.44 -0.29 10.93
CA GLU A 123 10.60 0.62 10.95
C GLU A 123 11.38 0.58 9.61
N MET A 124 11.61 -0.61 9.07
CA MET A 124 12.24 -0.79 7.76
C MET A 124 11.45 -0.11 6.64
N LEU A 125 10.13 -0.31 6.60
CA LEU A 125 9.27 0.28 5.59
C LEU A 125 9.19 1.80 5.72
N MET A 126 8.99 2.34 6.92
CA MET A 126 8.90 3.78 7.18
C MET A 126 10.18 4.50 6.79
N ALA A 127 11.35 3.95 7.14
CA ALA A 127 12.64 4.55 6.77
C ALA A 127 12.83 4.66 5.24
N GLN A 128 12.31 3.70 4.49
CA GLN A 128 12.49 3.65 3.04
C GLN A 128 11.41 4.42 2.26
N MET A 129 10.23 4.58 2.85
CA MET A 129 9.10 5.26 2.21
C MET A 129 9.00 6.74 2.61
N ALA A 130 9.86 7.21 3.52
CA ALA A 130 9.82 8.56 4.07
C ALA A 130 9.76 9.64 2.98
N ASP A 131 10.64 9.56 1.99
CA ASP A 131 10.71 10.56 0.91
C ASP A 131 9.43 10.59 0.05
N LYS A 132 8.78 9.44 -0.14
CA LYS A 132 7.53 9.35 -0.90
C LYS A 132 6.32 9.81 -0.09
N MET A 133 6.34 9.59 1.22
CA MET A 133 5.26 10.00 2.13
C MET A 133 5.29 11.51 2.44
N LEU A 134 6.47 12.12 2.42
CA LEU A 134 6.64 13.52 2.83
C LEU A 134 5.76 14.52 2.05
N PRO A 135 5.64 14.47 0.72
CA PRO A 135 4.75 15.35 -0.02
C PRO A 135 3.28 15.21 0.43
N TYR A 136 2.81 13.95 0.58
CA TYR A 136 1.47 13.68 1.07
C TYR A 136 1.23 14.24 2.48
N MET A 137 2.15 13.98 3.40
CA MET A 137 2.07 14.49 4.77
C MET A 137 2.04 16.02 4.81
N ASN A 138 2.86 16.68 3.99
CA ASN A 138 2.89 18.13 3.90
C ASN A 138 1.56 18.68 3.37
N ALA A 139 1.03 18.16 2.27
CA ALA A 139 -0.23 18.60 1.68
C ALA A 139 -1.40 18.42 2.67
N MET A 140 -1.46 17.29 3.36
CA MET A 140 -2.48 17.01 4.39
C MET A 140 -2.33 17.95 5.60
N SER A 141 -1.10 18.21 6.05
CA SER A 141 -0.85 19.15 7.15
C SER A 141 -1.29 20.58 6.80
N VAL A 142 -1.01 21.02 5.57
CA VAL A 142 -1.47 22.33 5.06
C VAL A 142 -3.00 22.39 5.02
N TYR A 143 -3.65 21.33 4.56
CA TYR A 143 -5.11 21.23 4.56
C TYR A 143 -5.70 21.36 5.95
N PHE A 144 -5.25 20.57 6.94
CA PHE A 144 -5.76 20.65 8.30
C PHE A 144 -5.48 22.00 8.97
N LYS A 145 -4.34 22.62 8.66
CA LYS A 145 -4.04 23.98 9.12
C LYS A 145 -5.05 24.98 8.54
N SER A 146 -5.43 24.87 7.29
CA SER A 146 -6.42 25.75 6.64
C SER A 146 -7.82 25.60 7.24
N LYS A 147 -8.12 24.46 7.87
CA LYS A 147 -9.36 24.18 8.61
C LYS A 147 -9.34 24.68 10.06
N GLY A 148 -8.27 25.37 10.48
CA GLY A 148 -8.17 25.97 11.81
C GLY A 148 -7.73 25.03 12.93
N TYR A 149 -7.25 23.82 12.60
CA TYR A 149 -6.71 22.94 13.64
C TYR A 149 -5.38 23.49 14.18
N GLU A 150 -5.26 23.59 15.50
CA GLU A 150 -4.07 24.12 16.18
C GLU A 150 -2.85 23.23 15.99
N ASP A 151 -3.06 21.90 16.00
CA ASP A 151 -2.03 20.90 15.70
C ASP A 151 -2.43 20.07 14.46
N PRO A 152 -2.09 20.55 13.24
CA PRO A 152 -2.44 19.87 12.00
C PRO A 152 -1.81 18.49 11.87
N MET A 153 -0.63 18.27 12.46
CA MET A 153 0.06 16.99 12.40
C MET A 153 -0.63 15.95 13.30
N ALA A 154 -1.04 16.34 14.49
CA ALA A 154 -1.83 15.47 15.37
C ALA A 154 -3.17 15.12 14.69
N MET A 155 -3.84 16.10 14.05
CA MET A 155 -5.10 15.86 13.36
C MET A 155 -4.93 14.92 12.18
N MET A 156 -3.87 15.09 11.38
CA MET A 156 -3.54 14.14 10.29
C MET A 156 -3.36 12.71 10.81
N ARG A 157 -2.66 12.54 11.94
CA ARG A 157 -2.47 11.20 12.54
C ARG A 157 -3.77 10.60 13.05
N ILE A 158 -4.65 11.40 13.65
CA ILE A 158 -5.98 10.97 14.09
C ILE A 158 -6.81 10.55 12.87
N PHE A 159 -6.82 11.36 11.81
CA PHE A 159 -7.52 11.05 10.57
C PHE A 159 -7.04 9.74 9.95
N THR A 160 -5.72 9.55 9.86
CA THR A 160 -5.13 8.30 9.36
C THR A 160 -5.54 7.10 10.21
N ALA A 161 -5.52 7.21 11.54
CA ALA A 161 -5.94 6.13 12.44
C ALA A 161 -7.42 5.76 12.26
N VAL A 162 -8.29 6.75 12.00
CA VAL A 162 -9.71 6.49 11.68
C VAL A 162 -9.85 5.77 10.35
N LEU A 163 -9.10 6.21 9.32
CA LEU A 163 -9.08 5.53 8.01
C LEU A 163 -8.59 4.09 8.12
N ASP A 164 -7.48 3.85 8.84
CA ASP A 164 -6.94 2.50 9.05
C ASP A 164 -7.98 1.58 9.72
N GLY A 165 -8.72 2.10 10.71
CA GLY A 165 -9.81 1.39 11.36
C GLY A 165 -10.93 1.04 10.39
N ILE A 166 -11.37 1.96 9.55
CA ILE A 166 -12.40 1.74 8.53
C ILE A 166 -11.91 0.71 7.51
N GLN A 167 -10.70 0.86 6.98
CA GLN A 167 -10.11 -0.08 6.02
C GLN A 167 -10.00 -1.49 6.58
N MET A 168 -9.59 -1.61 7.84
CA MET A 168 -9.54 -2.90 8.53
C MET A 168 -10.93 -3.55 8.60
N HIS A 169 -11.96 -2.81 8.98
CA HIS A 169 -13.32 -3.33 9.06
C HIS A 169 -13.91 -3.67 7.68
N CYS A 170 -13.60 -2.90 6.64
CA CYS A 170 -13.94 -3.25 5.26
C CYS A 170 -13.34 -4.61 4.83
N LEU A 171 -12.17 -4.99 5.34
CA LEU A 171 -11.52 -6.26 5.03
C LEU A 171 -12.00 -7.43 5.90
N LEU A 172 -12.41 -7.14 7.16
CA LEU A 172 -12.88 -8.16 8.10
C LEU A 172 -14.33 -8.55 7.85
N ASP A 173 -15.16 -7.59 7.48
CA ASP A 173 -16.61 -7.79 7.27
C ASP A 173 -17.09 -6.99 6.03
N PRO A 174 -16.63 -7.38 4.82
CA PRO A 174 -16.89 -6.62 3.60
C PRO A 174 -18.36 -6.58 3.21
N GLU A 175 -19.18 -7.53 3.68
CA GLU A 175 -20.60 -7.62 3.32
C GLU A 175 -21.49 -6.74 4.22
N ASN A 176 -21.13 -6.56 5.49
CA ASN A 176 -22.00 -5.87 6.45
C ASN A 176 -21.42 -4.53 6.94
N PHE A 177 -20.12 -4.29 6.81
CA PHE A 177 -19.53 -3.03 7.23
C PHE A 177 -20.07 -1.88 6.35
N PRO A 178 -20.64 -0.81 6.94
CA PRO A 178 -21.29 0.26 6.19
C PRO A 178 -20.28 1.27 5.61
N ALA A 179 -19.41 0.82 4.69
CA ALA A 179 -18.31 1.60 4.12
C ALA A 179 -18.75 2.95 3.53
N GLU A 180 -19.90 2.97 2.81
CA GLU A 180 -20.44 4.20 2.23
C GLU A 180 -20.86 5.21 3.30
N LYS A 181 -21.52 4.75 4.37
CA LYS A 181 -21.87 5.64 5.50
C LYS A 181 -20.63 6.15 6.23
N ALA A 182 -19.63 5.30 6.43
CA ALA A 182 -18.35 5.71 7.03
C ALA A 182 -17.67 6.81 6.19
N LYS A 183 -17.66 6.66 4.87
CA LYS A 183 -17.20 7.68 3.92
C LYS A 183 -17.95 9.00 4.09
N GLU A 184 -19.29 8.95 4.08
CA GLU A 184 -20.13 10.14 4.23
C GLU A 184 -19.87 10.87 5.55
N TYR A 185 -19.73 10.14 6.66
CA TYR A 185 -19.39 10.72 7.96
C TYR A 185 -18.00 11.35 7.99
N LEU A 186 -17.00 10.70 7.39
CA LEU A 186 -15.66 11.29 7.30
C LEU A 186 -15.65 12.58 6.48
N ILE A 187 -16.32 12.58 5.32
CA ILE A 187 -16.43 13.77 4.48
C ILE A 187 -17.14 14.89 5.25
N GLN A 188 -18.26 14.57 5.93
CA GLN A 188 -18.98 15.54 6.73
C GLN A 188 -18.15 16.12 7.87
N GLN A 189 -17.35 15.30 8.53
CA GLN A 189 -16.56 15.71 9.69
C GLN A 189 -15.30 16.47 9.34
N PHE A 190 -14.61 16.10 8.24
CA PHE A 190 -13.28 16.62 7.94
C PHE A 190 -13.21 17.47 6.68
N ALA A 191 -14.15 17.33 5.71
CA ALA A 191 -14.14 18.06 4.46
C ALA A 191 -15.14 19.22 4.40
N LYS A 192 -16.12 19.26 5.30
CA LYS A 192 -17.09 20.36 5.36
C LYS A 192 -16.78 21.24 6.58
N SER A 193 -16.56 22.50 6.33
CA SER A 193 -16.49 23.56 7.35
C SER A 193 -17.89 23.98 7.71
#